data_6955fdd65ce10fa95298df71a7dc4345
#
_entry.id   6955fdd65ce10fa95298df71a7dc4345
#
_cell.length_a   1.000
_cell.length_b   1.000
_cell.length_c   1.000
_cell.angle_alpha   90.00
_cell.angle_beta   90.00
_cell.angle_gamma   90.00
#
_symmetry.space_group_name_H-M   'P 1'
#
loop_
_entity.id
_entity.type
_entity.pdbx_description
1 polymer ?
#
loop_
_entity_poly.entity_id
_entity_poly.type
_entity_poly.pdbx_seq_one_letter_code
_entity_poly.pdbx_strand_id
1 'polypeptide(L)'
;MLTGRYHVRGGVFGTSLGGERLDLDETTIADVFKNAGYQTAAYGKWHNGMQYPYHPNGRGFDDYYGFCSGHWGNYFNPMLEHNGELVTGNGYITDDFTDHGLQFMEQNKDKPFFLYLPFNTPHRPMQVPDKWWDKFTDKELELKASIAEREDEPYTKAALAMCENIDWNVGRILNKIEELGIEDNTIVLYFSDNGPNSWRWNGRMKGIKGSTDEGGVRSPLVMKWPGKIEKGNRIEQISGAIDLLPTLADLAEIDLQIKKPLDGISLKPLLLEDNPNWNDRFLFTYWKDKLSTRNQKYRLDNNGAVFDIENDRAQVNNLSSEIPQIMNQMLEAAEKFKNEVLIELPVKDERLLPLGHPDTKFTQIPARDGIAHGNIERSNRSPNCTFFTNWISLDDKIVWDVEIVEEGNFEIVLYYTCPEGDEGSSFELSMGNDKLIGQITESFNPPLTGMENDRVFRGNSYIKEFKPLKLGKIHAEKGKIELTLKALEIPGKSVMDVRLLMFERVI
;
A
#
# COMPACT_ATOMS: atom_id res chain seq x y z
N MET A 1 -10.94 -1.39 4.62
CA MET A 1 -10.44 -1.70 5.96
C MET A 1 -10.22 -0.44 6.78
N LEU A 2 -9.33 0.46 6.39
CA LEU A 2 -8.93 1.60 7.23
C LEU A 2 -10.08 2.50 7.67
N THR A 3 -11.12 2.69 6.85
CA THR A 3 -12.22 3.63 7.10
C THR A 3 -13.57 2.96 7.32
N GLY A 4 -13.70 1.64 7.12
CA GLY A 4 -14.99 0.96 7.12
C GLY A 4 -15.93 1.37 5.96
N ARG A 5 -15.36 2.00 4.92
CA ARG A 5 -16.09 2.51 3.75
C ARG A 5 -15.47 1.99 2.44
N TYR A 6 -16.22 2.01 1.36
CA TYR A 6 -15.69 1.72 0.04
C TYR A 6 -14.62 2.75 -0.35
N HIS A 7 -13.54 2.29 -0.98
CA HIS A 7 -12.36 3.11 -1.28
C HIS A 7 -12.67 4.38 -2.10
N VAL A 8 -13.66 4.33 -2.97
CA VAL A 8 -14.08 5.49 -3.80
C VAL A 8 -14.62 6.64 -2.96
N ARG A 9 -15.33 6.35 -1.86
CA ARG A 9 -15.85 7.35 -0.92
C ARG A 9 -14.75 8.10 -0.17
N GLY A 10 -13.59 7.47 -0.03
CA GLY A 10 -12.39 8.06 0.59
C GLY A 10 -11.42 8.65 -0.42
N GLY A 11 -11.86 8.93 -1.65
CA GLY A 11 -11.04 9.57 -2.68
C GLY A 11 -9.93 8.69 -3.25
N VAL A 12 -9.94 7.36 -2.96
CA VAL A 12 -8.93 6.42 -3.48
C VAL A 12 -9.45 5.79 -4.77
N PHE A 13 -8.87 6.16 -5.90
CA PHE A 13 -9.29 5.70 -7.23
C PHE A 13 -8.14 5.19 -8.10
N GLY A 14 -6.92 5.29 -7.62
CA GLY A 14 -5.70 4.88 -8.32
C GLY A 14 -4.67 4.21 -7.43
N THR A 15 -3.53 3.90 -8.01
CA THR A 15 -2.40 3.24 -7.30
C THR A 15 -1.13 4.08 -7.30
N SER A 16 -1.18 5.32 -7.82
CA SER A 16 -0.05 6.23 -7.91
C SER A 16 -0.52 7.61 -8.39
N LEU A 17 0.40 8.57 -8.39
CA LEU A 17 0.17 9.93 -8.90
C LEU A 17 -1.00 10.65 -8.19
N GLY A 18 -1.13 10.43 -6.89
CA GLY A 18 -2.14 11.05 -6.05
C GLY A 18 -3.42 10.23 -5.90
N GLY A 19 -3.78 9.38 -6.86
CA GLY A 19 -5.00 8.58 -6.82
C GLY A 19 -5.06 7.54 -5.69
N GLU A 20 -3.94 7.28 -5.03
CA GLU A 20 -3.84 6.44 -3.83
C GLU A 20 -4.11 7.17 -2.52
N ARG A 21 -4.16 8.50 -2.52
CA ARG A 21 -4.32 9.31 -1.30
C ARG A 21 -5.70 9.15 -0.70
N LEU A 22 -5.76 8.79 0.57
CA LEU A 22 -6.99 8.70 1.34
C LEU A 22 -7.42 10.10 1.80
N ASP A 23 -8.66 10.49 1.52
CA ASP A 23 -9.18 11.81 1.89
C ASP A 23 -9.03 12.11 3.39
N LEU A 24 -8.68 13.36 3.69
CA LEU A 24 -8.32 13.80 5.04
C LEU A 24 -9.51 13.91 5.99
N ASP A 25 -10.72 13.98 5.46
CA ASP A 25 -11.96 14.01 6.24
C ASP A 25 -12.51 12.60 6.57
N GLU A 26 -11.82 11.55 6.12
CA GLU A 26 -12.07 10.18 6.55
C GLU A 26 -11.48 9.92 7.94
N THR A 27 -12.22 9.19 8.79
CA THR A 27 -11.72 8.68 10.07
C THR A 27 -11.14 7.30 9.85
N THR A 28 -9.87 7.08 10.22
CA THR A 28 -9.24 5.77 10.08
C THR A 28 -9.43 4.91 11.33
N ILE A 29 -9.24 3.61 11.18
CA ILE A 29 -9.20 2.69 12.31
C ILE A 29 -8.14 3.10 13.34
N ALA A 30 -6.98 3.59 12.91
CA ALA A 30 -5.93 4.05 13.82
C ALA A 30 -6.36 5.31 14.58
N ASP A 31 -7.08 6.26 13.94
CA ASP A 31 -7.66 7.41 14.64
C ASP A 31 -8.65 6.95 15.72
N VAL A 32 -9.49 5.95 15.42
CA VAL A 32 -10.48 5.39 16.37
C VAL A 32 -9.77 4.80 17.59
N PHE A 33 -8.78 3.94 17.38
CA PHE A 33 -8.03 3.31 18.47
C PHE A 33 -7.18 4.31 19.27
N LYS A 34 -6.50 5.24 18.59
CA LYS A 34 -5.73 6.31 19.24
C LYS A 34 -6.61 7.18 20.16
N ASN A 35 -7.77 7.58 19.65
CA ASN A 35 -8.73 8.39 20.43
C ASN A 35 -9.31 7.63 21.63
N ALA A 36 -9.33 6.28 21.57
CA ALA A 36 -9.68 5.42 22.69
C ALA A 36 -8.51 5.13 23.66
N GLY A 37 -7.35 5.77 23.45
CA GLY A 37 -6.18 5.67 24.34
C GLY A 37 -5.22 4.52 24.03
N TYR A 38 -5.36 3.89 22.87
CA TYR A 38 -4.41 2.87 22.43
C TYR A 38 -3.12 3.49 21.90
N GLN A 39 -1.98 2.85 22.15
CA GLN A 39 -0.74 3.11 21.45
C GLN A 39 -0.85 2.52 20.03
N THR A 40 -0.51 3.28 18.99
CA THR A 40 -0.78 2.89 17.61
C THR A 40 0.51 2.83 16.79
N ALA A 41 0.73 1.73 16.09
CA ALA A 41 1.88 1.59 15.20
C ALA A 41 1.52 0.90 13.88
N ALA A 42 2.24 1.27 12.81
CA ALA A 42 2.17 0.60 11.53
C ALA A 42 3.58 0.31 10.99
N TYR A 43 3.89 -0.97 10.70
CA TYR A 43 5.19 -1.36 10.17
C TYR A 43 5.01 -2.14 8.87
N GLY A 44 5.37 -1.51 7.76
CA GLY A 44 5.21 -2.09 6.43
C GLY A 44 4.82 -1.10 5.34
N LYS A 45 4.06 -1.60 4.35
CA LYS A 45 3.58 -0.84 3.20
C LYS A 45 2.33 -0.02 3.56
N TRP A 46 2.39 1.30 3.37
CA TRP A 46 1.22 2.16 3.61
C TRP A 46 0.30 2.32 2.38
N HIS A 47 0.77 2.88 1.29
CA HIS A 47 0.06 3.06 0.00
C HIS A 47 -1.24 3.88 0.04
N ASN A 48 -1.35 4.86 0.95
CA ASN A 48 -2.52 5.75 1.05
C ASN A 48 -2.12 7.24 1.10
N GLY A 49 -0.96 7.57 0.53
CA GLY A 49 -0.34 8.89 0.51
C GLY A 49 0.95 8.94 1.32
N MET A 50 1.94 9.69 0.83
CA MET A 50 3.28 9.72 1.41
C MET A 50 3.51 10.97 2.26
N GLN A 51 3.05 12.13 1.80
CA GLN A 51 3.27 13.39 2.50
C GLN A 51 2.27 13.58 3.64
N TYR A 52 2.70 14.10 4.77
CA TYR A 52 1.80 14.47 5.86
C TYR A 52 0.81 15.56 5.37
N PRO A 53 -0.52 15.45 5.67
CA PRO A 53 -1.15 14.54 6.63
C PRO A 53 -1.68 13.22 6.06
N TYR A 54 -1.36 12.84 4.80
CA TYR A 54 -1.69 11.52 4.24
C TYR A 54 -0.79 10.41 4.77
N HIS A 55 0.40 10.76 5.25
CA HIS A 55 1.36 9.86 5.88
C HIS A 55 0.74 9.12 7.09
N PRO A 56 1.15 7.89 7.43
CA PRO A 56 0.60 7.16 8.58
C PRO A 56 0.54 7.96 9.88
N ASN A 57 1.57 8.75 10.20
CA ASN A 57 1.56 9.59 11.39
C ASN A 57 0.48 10.69 11.37
N GLY A 58 0.02 11.11 10.19
CA GLY A 58 -1.13 12.00 10.02
C GLY A 58 -2.48 11.27 9.99
N ARG A 59 -2.47 9.92 10.05
CA ARG A 59 -3.64 9.05 9.94
C ARG A 59 -3.82 8.14 11.15
N GLY A 60 -3.42 8.64 12.33
CA GLY A 60 -3.68 8.01 13.61
C GLY A 60 -2.60 7.06 14.13
N PHE A 61 -1.52 6.81 13.40
CA PHE A 61 -0.40 6.00 13.90
C PHE A 61 0.64 6.88 14.60
N ASP A 62 0.99 6.53 15.84
CA ASP A 62 2.02 7.22 16.62
C ASP A 62 3.41 6.90 16.13
N ASP A 63 3.62 5.67 15.66
CA ASP A 63 4.89 5.19 15.14
C ASP A 63 4.71 4.49 13.80
N TYR A 64 5.59 4.81 12.84
CA TYR A 64 5.57 4.23 11.50
C TYR A 64 6.96 3.89 11.02
N TYR A 65 7.15 2.65 10.57
CA TYR A 65 8.35 2.18 9.91
C TYR A 65 8.00 1.40 8.64
N GLY A 66 8.54 1.82 7.48
CA GLY A 66 8.21 1.15 6.23
C GLY A 66 8.39 1.99 4.98
N PHE A 67 7.45 1.89 4.04
CA PHE A 67 7.43 2.69 2.82
C PHE A 67 6.00 3.04 2.39
N CYS A 68 5.79 4.26 1.91
CA CYS A 68 4.47 4.76 1.54
C CYS A 68 4.07 4.50 0.08
N SER A 69 4.96 3.93 -0.73
CA SER A 69 4.69 3.61 -2.14
C SER A 69 3.90 2.31 -2.32
N GLY A 70 3.22 2.17 -3.46
CA GLY A 70 2.46 0.95 -3.82
C GLY A 70 3.31 -0.25 -4.21
N HIS A 71 4.60 -0.04 -4.47
CA HIS A 71 5.57 -1.06 -4.86
C HIS A 71 6.96 -0.66 -4.40
N TRP A 72 7.78 -1.64 -3.98
CA TRP A 72 9.17 -1.45 -3.61
C TRP A 72 10.08 -2.36 -4.42
N GLY A 73 11.23 -1.86 -4.83
CA GLY A 73 12.08 -2.52 -5.82
C GLY A 73 13.10 -3.48 -5.27
N ASN A 74 13.37 -3.46 -3.97
CA ASN A 74 14.29 -4.38 -3.30
C ASN A 74 13.79 -4.72 -1.90
N TYR A 75 13.91 -5.99 -1.48
CA TYR A 75 13.44 -6.50 -0.19
C TYR A 75 14.56 -6.86 0.78
N PHE A 76 15.82 -6.68 0.37
CA PHE A 76 16.99 -6.90 1.23
C PHE A 76 17.68 -5.58 1.53
N ASN A 77 17.81 -5.22 2.81
CA ASN A 77 18.35 -3.95 3.27
C ASN A 77 17.81 -2.75 2.47
N PRO A 78 16.48 -2.63 2.31
CA PRO A 78 15.89 -1.59 1.48
C PRO A 78 16.01 -0.22 2.13
N MET A 79 15.99 0.84 1.30
CA MET A 79 15.77 2.17 1.79
C MET A 79 14.31 2.28 2.26
N LEU A 80 14.10 2.58 3.52
CA LEU A 80 12.80 2.75 4.17
C LEU A 80 12.71 4.14 4.83
N GLU A 81 11.67 4.34 5.60
CA GLU A 81 11.51 5.52 6.46
C GLU A 81 11.05 5.10 7.86
N HIS A 82 11.44 5.89 8.87
CA HIS A 82 10.92 5.84 10.23
C HIS A 82 10.38 7.23 10.58
N ASN A 83 9.07 7.36 10.69
CA ASN A 83 8.39 8.63 10.94
C ASN A 83 8.80 9.77 10.00
N GLY A 84 8.99 9.45 8.71
CA GLY A 84 9.37 10.38 7.65
C GLY A 84 10.89 10.52 7.42
N GLU A 85 11.74 10.12 8.37
CA GLU A 85 13.18 10.09 8.20
C GLU A 85 13.63 8.86 7.41
N LEU A 86 14.49 9.04 6.40
CA LEU A 86 15.01 7.93 5.60
C LEU A 86 15.99 7.08 6.42
N VAL A 87 15.77 5.77 6.40
CA VAL A 87 16.59 4.77 7.09
C VAL A 87 16.88 3.59 6.16
N THR A 88 17.88 2.80 6.49
CA THR A 88 18.16 1.52 5.81
C THR A 88 17.54 0.40 6.61
N GLY A 89 16.75 -0.44 5.96
CA GLY A 89 16.18 -1.65 6.58
C GLY A 89 17.24 -2.67 6.93
N ASN A 90 16.92 -3.59 7.81
CA ASN A 90 17.81 -4.60 8.34
C ASN A 90 17.44 -6.01 7.84
N GLY A 91 18.21 -6.54 6.89
CA GLY A 91 17.98 -7.87 6.33
C GLY A 91 16.76 -7.95 5.43
N TYR A 92 15.95 -8.99 5.59
CA TYR A 92 14.76 -9.21 4.74
C TYR A 92 13.55 -8.43 5.27
N ILE A 93 12.93 -7.67 4.39
CA ILE A 93 11.92 -6.66 4.71
C ILE A 93 10.76 -7.16 5.59
N THR A 94 10.27 -8.39 5.38
CA THR A 94 9.17 -8.96 6.19
C THR A 94 9.64 -9.29 7.60
N ASP A 95 10.88 -9.81 7.71
CA ASP A 95 11.50 -10.13 9.01
C ASP A 95 11.73 -8.84 9.81
N ASP A 96 12.23 -7.79 9.15
CA ASP A 96 12.52 -6.48 9.73
C ASP A 96 11.23 -5.78 10.25
N PHE A 97 10.16 -5.79 9.45
CA PHE A 97 8.86 -5.27 9.92
C PHE A 97 8.32 -6.04 11.13
N THR A 98 8.55 -7.37 11.15
CA THR A 98 8.16 -8.20 12.28
C THR A 98 8.99 -7.86 13.51
N ASP A 99 10.31 -7.67 13.38
CA ASP A 99 11.19 -7.30 14.49
C ASP A 99 10.73 -6.00 15.18
N HIS A 100 10.38 -4.98 14.39
CA HIS A 100 9.78 -3.75 14.91
C HIS A 100 8.45 -4.01 15.62
N GLY A 101 7.60 -4.89 15.06
CA GLY A 101 6.34 -5.30 15.70
C GLY A 101 6.55 -6.00 17.05
N LEU A 102 7.52 -6.91 17.13
CA LEU A 102 7.86 -7.62 18.38
C LEU A 102 8.35 -6.63 19.45
N GLN A 103 9.21 -5.69 19.06
CA GLN A 103 9.72 -4.65 19.95
C GLN A 103 8.61 -3.72 20.43
N PHE A 104 7.71 -3.31 19.54
CA PHE A 104 6.57 -2.47 19.90
C PHE A 104 5.65 -3.16 20.92
N MET A 105 5.33 -4.45 20.72
CA MET A 105 4.51 -5.22 21.68
C MET A 105 5.18 -5.30 23.05
N GLU A 106 6.49 -5.55 23.10
CA GLU A 106 7.25 -5.62 24.36
C GLU A 106 7.22 -4.28 25.11
N GLN A 107 7.40 -3.17 24.41
CA GLN A 107 7.38 -1.82 24.99
C GLN A 107 5.99 -1.39 25.47
N ASN A 108 4.92 -1.97 24.92
CA ASN A 108 3.55 -1.54 25.18
C ASN A 108 2.68 -2.65 25.81
N LYS A 109 3.25 -3.74 26.32
CA LYS A 109 2.51 -4.90 26.89
C LYS A 109 1.55 -4.53 28.04
N ASP A 110 1.84 -3.46 28.78
CA ASP A 110 1.08 -2.98 29.93
C ASP A 110 0.04 -1.90 29.56
N LYS A 111 -0.12 -1.59 28.26
CA LYS A 111 -1.04 -0.60 27.71
C LYS A 111 -1.87 -1.21 26.58
N PRO A 112 -3.09 -0.71 26.31
CA PRO A 112 -3.78 -1.10 25.10
C PRO A 112 -2.99 -0.62 23.87
N PHE A 113 -2.88 -1.47 22.85
CA PHE A 113 -2.20 -1.11 21.61
C PHE A 113 -2.94 -1.61 20.37
N PHE A 114 -2.75 -0.91 19.26
CA PHE A 114 -3.18 -1.28 17.93
C PHE A 114 -1.94 -1.34 17.02
N LEU A 115 -1.55 -2.54 16.64
CA LEU A 115 -0.41 -2.79 15.77
C LEU A 115 -0.90 -3.27 14.40
N TYR A 116 -0.54 -2.55 13.34
CA TYR A 116 -0.81 -2.89 11.96
C TYR A 116 0.47 -3.29 11.24
N LEU A 117 0.53 -4.52 10.74
CA LEU A 117 1.68 -5.07 10.02
C LEU A 117 1.32 -5.32 8.55
N PRO A 118 1.26 -4.29 7.69
CA PRO A 118 0.93 -4.42 6.28
C PRO A 118 2.13 -4.96 5.48
N PHE A 119 2.37 -6.25 5.57
CA PHE A 119 3.44 -6.90 4.81
C PHE A 119 3.26 -6.68 3.31
N ASN A 120 4.36 -6.35 2.63
CA ASN A 120 4.35 -6.19 1.17
C ASN A 120 4.51 -7.52 0.43
N THR A 121 4.91 -8.59 1.09
CA THR A 121 4.99 -9.94 0.56
C THR A 121 3.63 -10.65 0.61
N PRO A 122 3.31 -11.54 -0.33
CA PRO A 122 4.12 -12.07 -1.45
C PRO A 122 3.99 -11.27 -2.76
N HIS A 123 3.86 -9.94 -2.71
CA HIS A 123 3.92 -9.11 -3.92
C HIS A 123 5.33 -9.17 -4.54
N ARG A 124 5.43 -8.97 -5.87
CA ARG A 124 6.74 -8.85 -6.55
C ARG A 124 7.50 -7.59 -6.09
N PRO A 125 8.86 -7.58 -6.12
CA PRO A 125 9.76 -8.59 -6.71
C PRO A 125 9.68 -9.92 -5.96
N MET A 126 9.91 -11.02 -6.71
CA MET A 126 9.88 -12.37 -6.14
C MET A 126 11.22 -12.63 -5.45
N GLN A 127 11.45 -11.96 -4.34
CA GLN A 127 12.66 -12.02 -3.51
C GLN A 127 12.32 -12.65 -2.17
N VAL A 128 13.08 -13.65 -1.78
CA VAL A 128 12.93 -14.36 -0.50
C VAL A 128 14.26 -14.98 -0.09
N PRO A 129 14.59 -15.06 1.22
CA PRO A 129 15.82 -15.69 1.69
C PRO A 129 15.95 -17.17 1.26
N ASP A 130 17.21 -17.62 1.01
CA ASP A 130 17.52 -18.97 0.53
C ASP A 130 16.86 -20.05 1.39
N LYS A 131 16.90 -19.93 2.72
CA LYS A 131 16.29 -20.90 3.65
C LYS A 131 14.82 -21.22 3.39
N TRP A 132 14.08 -20.31 2.73
CA TRP A 132 12.70 -20.51 2.34
C TRP A 132 12.58 -20.95 0.89
N TRP A 133 13.40 -20.37 -0.01
CA TRP A 133 13.45 -20.73 -1.41
C TRP A 133 13.84 -22.18 -1.62
N ASP A 134 14.88 -22.67 -0.92
CA ASP A 134 15.43 -24.03 -1.05
C ASP A 134 14.40 -25.12 -0.74
N LYS A 135 13.35 -24.81 0.06
CA LYS A 135 12.23 -25.72 0.30
C LYS A 135 11.42 -26.04 -0.95
N PHE A 136 11.51 -25.21 -1.99
CA PHE A 136 10.71 -25.31 -3.20
C PHE A 136 11.51 -25.53 -4.48
N THR A 137 12.83 -25.36 -4.44
CA THR A 137 13.70 -25.45 -5.63
C THR A 137 13.49 -26.76 -6.38
N ASP A 138 13.62 -27.88 -5.69
CA ASP A 138 13.51 -29.23 -6.27
C ASP A 138 12.12 -29.86 -6.10
N LYS A 139 11.17 -29.09 -5.56
CA LYS A 139 9.81 -29.59 -5.33
C LYS A 139 9.03 -29.59 -6.63
N GLU A 140 8.56 -30.74 -7.07
CA GLU A 140 7.58 -30.84 -8.15
C GLU A 140 6.23 -30.28 -7.67
N LEU A 141 5.69 -29.31 -8.41
CA LEU A 141 4.37 -28.74 -8.14
C LEU A 141 3.35 -29.27 -9.15
N GLU A 142 2.19 -29.67 -8.63
CA GLU A 142 1.03 -29.87 -9.49
C GLU A 142 0.41 -28.49 -9.78
N LEU A 143 0.56 -28.03 -11.02
CA LEU A 143 0.03 -26.74 -11.47
C LEU A 143 -1.49 -26.82 -11.55
N LYS A 144 -2.19 -25.99 -10.74
CA LYS A 144 -3.66 -26.08 -10.54
C LYS A 144 -4.37 -24.73 -10.75
N ALA A 145 -3.77 -23.81 -11.47
CA ALA A 145 -4.46 -22.57 -11.83
C ALA A 145 -5.73 -22.86 -12.65
N SER A 146 -6.69 -21.96 -12.63
CA SER A 146 -7.89 -22.07 -13.46
C SER A 146 -7.58 -22.07 -14.97
N ILE A 147 -6.40 -21.56 -15.37
CA ILE A 147 -5.81 -21.66 -16.71
C ILE A 147 -4.39 -22.18 -16.51
N ALA A 148 -4.24 -23.51 -16.49
CA ALA A 148 -2.99 -24.18 -16.14
C ALA A 148 -1.81 -23.76 -17.04
N GLU A 149 -2.05 -23.55 -18.35
CA GLU A 149 -1.04 -23.17 -19.34
C GLU A 149 -0.45 -21.76 -19.08
N ARG A 150 -1.08 -20.96 -18.23
CA ARG A 150 -0.61 -19.62 -17.83
C ARG A 150 0.10 -19.62 -16.48
N GLU A 151 0.13 -20.75 -15.79
CA GLU A 151 0.81 -20.85 -14.49
C GLU A 151 2.33 -20.91 -14.73
N ASP A 152 3.03 -19.94 -14.15
CA ASP A 152 4.49 -19.88 -14.12
C ASP A 152 4.97 -20.60 -12.86
N GLU A 153 5.56 -21.77 -13.00
CA GLU A 153 6.01 -22.59 -11.87
C GLU A 153 7.09 -21.92 -11.03
N PRO A 154 8.17 -21.33 -11.57
CA PRO A 154 9.13 -20.55 -10.79
C PRO A 154 8.48 -19.44 -9.99
N TYR A 155 7.53 -18.70 -10.58
CA TYR A 155 6.80 -17.64 -9.90
C TYR A 155 5.92 -18.19 -8.77
N THR A 156 5.27 -19.33 -9.00
CA THR A 156 4.46 -20.02 -7.98
C THR A 156 5.33 -20.49 -6.82
N LYS A 157 6.50 -21.13 -7.10
CA LYS A 157 7.47 -21.55 -6.08
C LYS A 157 7.95 -20.36 -5.23
N ALA A 158 8.32 -19.26 -5.86
CA ALA A 158 8.76 -18.07 -5.16
C ALA A 158 7.66 -17.49 -4.25
N ALA A 159 6.40 -17.45 -4.74
CA ALA A 159 5.28 -17.00 -3.92
C ALA A 159 5.02 -17.91 -2.72
N LEU A 160 5.12 -19.23 -2.87
CA LEU A 160 4.99 -20.19 -1.78
C LEU A 160 6.11 -20.02 -0.75
N ALA A 161 7.36 -19.83 -1.19
CA ALA A 161 8.49 -19.57 -0.31
C ALA A 161 8.30 -18.26 0.51
N MET A 162 7.76 -17.22 -0.14
CA MET A 162 7.40 -15.97 0.56
C MET A 162 6.26 -16.19 1.58
N CYS A 163 5.27 -17.03 1.26
CA CYS A 163 4.20 -17.38 2.20
C CYS A 163 4.72 -18.17 3.40
N GLU A 164 5.69 -19.07 3.22
CA GLU A 164 6.39 -19.76 4.32
C GLU A 164 7.11 -18.78 5.27
N ASN A 165 7.74 -17.74 4.69
CA ASN A 165 8.35 -16.69 5.50
C ASN A 165 7.30 -15.89 6.27
N ILE A 166 6.17 -15.55 5.65
CA ILE A 166 5.06 -14.86 6.33
C ILE A 166 4.54 -15.72 7.49
N ASP A 167 4.28 -16.99 7.26
CA ASP A 167 3.79 -17.93 8.28
C ASP A 167 4.75 -18.02 9.47
N TRP A 168 6.04 -18.14 9.20
CA TRP A 168 7.06 -18.11 10.24
C TRP A 168 7.05 -16.81 11.05
N ASN A 169 6.90 -15.65 10.40
CA ASN A 169 6.82 -14.36 11.08
C ASN A 169 5.53 -14.22 11.91
N VAL A 170 4.40 -14.71 11.40
CA VAL A 170 3.15 -14.79 12.18
C VAL A 170 3.36 -15.68 13.41
N GLY A 171 4.04 -16.81 13.27
CA GLY A 171 4.43 -17.67 14.39
C GLY A 171 5.24 -16.93 15.45
N ARG A 172 6.23 -16.10 15.05
CA ARG A 172 7.01 -15.25 15.98
C ARG A 172 6.14 -14.26 16.74
N ILE A 173 5.16 -13.64 16.07
CA ILE A 173 4.21 -12.71 16.69
C ILE A 173 3.35 -13.45 17.73
N LEU A 174 2.79 -14.60 17.36
CA LEU A 174 1.97 -15.39 18.27
C LEU A 174 2.75 -15.85 19.51
N ASN A 175 3.99 -16.32 19.33
CA ASN A 175 4.86 -16.71 20.42
C ASN A 175 5.20 -15.51 21.34
N LYS A 176 5.45 -14.32 20.77
CA LYS A 176 5.72 -13.13 21.57
C LYS A 176 4.50 -12.72 22.41
N ILE A 177 3.29 -12.81 21.87
CA ILE A 177 2.04 -12.53 22.61
C ILE A 177 1.89 -13.49 23.81
N GLU A 178 2.21 -14.78 23.60
CA GLU A 178 2.21 -15.79 24.66
C GLU A 178 3.31 -15.52 25.70
N GLU A 179 4.57 -15.25 25.27
CA GLU A 179 5.70 -14.91 26.16
C GLU A 179 5.39 -13.68 27.03
N LEU A 180 4.66 -12.70 26.50
CA LEU A 180 4.29 -11.49 27.23
C LEU A 180 3.08 -11.73 28.17
N GLY A 181 2.40 -12.86 28.08
CA GLY A 181 1.23 -13.20 28.89
C GLY A 181 0.00 -12.34 28.57
N ILE A 182 -0.15 -11.86 27.33
CA ILE A 182 -1.26 -11.00 26.92
C ILE A 182 -2.21 -11.69 25.95
N GLU A 183 -2.11 -13.00 25.75
CA GLU A 183 -2.83 -13.76 24.74
C GLU A 183 -4.35 -13.66 24.91
N ASP A 184 -4.87 -13.78 26.12
CA ASP A 184 -6.31 -13.76 26.40
C ASP A 184 -6.96 -12.39 26.19
N ASN A 185 -6.14 -11.34 26.14
CA ASN A 185 -6.58 -9.94 25.93
C ASN A 185 -6.08 -9.35 24.61
N THR A 186 -5.74 -10.20 23.64
CA THR A 186 -5.23 -9.75 22.33
C THR A 186 -6.00 -10.41 21.20
N ILE A 187 -6.59 -9.59 20.34
CA ILE A 187 -7.17 -10.02 19.07
C ILE A 187 -6.07 -10.03 18.01
N VAL A 188 -5.82 -11.20 17.41
CA VAL A 188 -4.93 -11.32 16.25
C VAL A 188 -5.77 -11.57 15.01
N LEU A 189 -5.62 -10.72 14.00
CA LEU A 189 -6.31 -10.81 12.74
C LEU A 189 -5.30 -10.91 11.60
N TYR A 190 -5.46 -11.91 10.71
CA TYR A 190 -4.69 -12.08 9.49
C TYR A 190 -5.61 -12.13 8.28
N PHE A 191 -5.29 -11.36 7.23
CA PHE A 191 -5.99 -11.42 5.95
C PHE A 191 -5.07 -10.99 4.81
N SER A 192 -5.49 -11.26 3.57
CA SER A 192 -4.84 -10.75 2.36
C SER A 192 -5.72 -9.71 1.69
N ASP A 193 -5.10 -8.75 0.99
CA ASP A 193 -5.79 -7.61 0.35
C ASP A 193 -6.61 -8.02 -0.88
N ASN A 194 -6.13 -9.00 -1.65
CA ASN A 194 -6.77 -9.46 -2.90
C ASN A 194 -6.29 -10.85 -3.32
N GLY A 195 -6.83 -11.36 -4.41
CA GLY A 195 -6.37 -12.58 -5.03
C GLY A 195 -4.97 -12.46 -5.67
N PRO A 196 -4.40 -13.56 -6.18
CA PRO A 196 -3.03 -13.61 -6.69
C PRO A 196 -2.84 -12.72 -7.93
N ASN A 197 -1.64 -12.12 -8.06
CA ASN A 197 -1.30 -11.30 -9.21
C ASN A 197 -0.74 -12.12 -10.41
N SER A 198 -0.69 -13.44 -10.29
CA SER A 198 -0.32 -14.38 -11.35
C SER A 198 -1.28 -15.56 -11.35
N TRP A 199 -1.30 -16.31 -12.45
CA TRP A 199 -2.04 -17.55 -12.52
C TRP A 199 -1.38 -18.59 -11.62
N ARG A 200 -2.09 -19.05 -10.61
CA ARG A 200 -1.73 -20.10 -9.65
C ARG A 200 -2.97 -20.61 -8.95
N TRP A 201 -2.85 -21.65 -8.17
CA TRP A 201 -3.96 -22.16 -7.37
C TRP A 201 -4.62 -21.07 -6.51
N ASN A 202 -5.90 -20.86 -6.73
CA ASN A 202 -6.75 -19.94 -5.99
C ASN A 202 -8.13 -20.54 -5.65
N GLY A 203 -8.20 -21.87 -5.49
CA GLY A 203 -9.48 -22.56 -5.26
C GLY A 203 -10.33 -22.72 -6.52
N ARG A 204 -9.73 -22.63 -7.71
CA ARG A 204 -10.38 -22.64 -9.04
C ARG A 204 -11.35 -21.46 -9.26
N MET A 205 -11.23 -20.41 -8.50
CA MET A 205 -12.02 -19.19 -8.70
C MET A 205 -11.63 -18.47 -9.97
N LYS A 206 -12.62 -17.91 -10.68
CA LYS A 206 -12.39 -17.10 -11.89
C LYS A 206 -11.62 -15.84 -11.55
N GLY A 207 -10.61 -15.51 -12.36
CA GLY A 207 -9.87 -14.24 -12.29
C GLY A 207 -8.66 -14.27 -11.35
N ILE A 208 -7.90 -13.20 -11.43
CA ILE A 208 -6.71 -12.88 -10.64
C ILE A 208 -6.77 -11.42 -10.22
N LYS A 209 -5.79 -10.90 -9.45
CA LYS A 209 -5.69 -9.49 -9.06
C LYS A 209 -6.00 -8.54 -10.23
N GLY A 210 -6.85 -7.53 -9.96
CA GLY A 210 -7.30 -6.55 -10.95
C GLY A 210 -8.56 -6.98 -11.71
N SER A 211 -9.08 -8.20 -11.48
CA SER A 211 -10.43 -8.60 -11.86
C SER A 211 -11.40 -8.37 -10.69
N THR A 212 -12.67 -8.10 -10.99
CA THR A 212 -13.74 -8.02 -10.01
C THR A 212 -14.48 -9.35 -9.82
N ASP A 213 -13.99 -10.42 -10.44
CA ASP A 213 -14.45 -11.80 -10.24
C ASP A 213 -13.96 -12.39 -8.91
N GLU A 214 -14.52 -13.53 -8.50
CA GLU A 214 -14.27 -14.16 -7.20
C GLU A 214 -12.78 -14.37 -6.91
N GLY A 215 -12.00 -14.87 -7.89
CA GLY A 215 -10.57 -15.14 -7.72
C GLY A 215 -9.67 -13.90 -7.66
N GLY A 216 -10.19 -12.74 -8.06
CA GLY A 216 -9.47 -11.47 -7.93
C GLY A 216 -9.66 -10.79 -6.59
N VAL A 217 -10.76 -11.08 -5.90
CA VAL A 217 -11.20 -10.30 -4.72
C VAL A 217 -11.38 -11.11 -3.44
N ARG A 218 -11.61 -12.43 -3.55
CA ARG A 218 -11.74 -13.29 -2.37
C ARG A 218 -10.38 -13.61 -1.79
N SER A 219 -10.23 -13.39 -0.49
CA SER A 219 -9.02 -13.67 0.27
C SER A 219 -9.34 -14.32 1.61
N PRO A 220 -8.39 -15.03 2.24
CA PRO A 220 -8.58 -15.56 3.57
C PRO A 220 -8.72 -14.44 4.60
N LEU A 221 -9.54 -14.68 5.63
CA LEU A 221 -9.61 -13.91 6.85
C LEU A 221 -9.58 -14.88 8.02
N VAL A 222 -8.60 -14.74 8.90
CA VAL A 222 -8.46 -15.57 10.11
C VAL A 222 -8.39 -14.66 11.32
N MET A 223 -9.12 -15.00 12.37
CA MET A 223 -9.12 -14.26 13.62
C MET A 223 -8.89 -15.22 14.80
N LYS A 224 -8.05 -14.79 15.74
CA LYS A 224 -7.78 -15.51 17.00
C LYS A 224 -8.03 -14.55 18.17
N TRP A 225 -8.84 -15.01 19.13
CA TRP A 225 -9.00 -14.38 20.44
C TRP A 225 -9.33 -15.46 21.46
N PRO A 226 -8.34 -16.02 22.17
CA PRO A 226 -8.54 -17.11 23.11
C PRO A 226 -9.59 -16.78 24.17
N GLY A 227 -10.41 -17.76 24.50
CA GLY A 227 -11.48 -17.60 25.52
C GLY A 227 -12.69 -16.76 25.07
N LYS A 228 -12.65 -16.19 23.87
CA LYS A 228 -13.75 -15.38 23.30
C LYS A 228 -14.25 -15.94 21.98
N ILE A 229 -13.36 -16.19 21.02
CA ILE A 229 -13.70 -16.80 19.73
C ILE A 229 -13.44 -18.29 19.81
N GLU A 230 -14.44 -19.10 19.45
CA GLU A 230 -14.34 -20.56 19.46
C GLU A 230 -13.26 -21.06 18.50
N LYS A 231 -12.40 -21.94 19.01
CA LYS A 231 -11.32 -22.54 18.23
C LYS A 231 -11.86 -23.44 17.12
N GLY A 232 -11.40 -23.21 15.88
CA GLY A 232 -11.78 -24.02 14.72
C GLY A 232 -13.14 -23.67 14.14
N ASN A 233 -13.82 -22.64 14.66
CA ASN A 233 -15.07 -22.17 14.09
C ASN A 233 -14.85 -21.67 12.67
N ARG A 234 -15.81 -21.95 11.79
CA ARG A 234 -15.81 -21.51 10.40
C ARG A 234 -17.08 -20.75 10.10
N ILE A 235 -16.92 -19.47 9.86
CA ILE A 235 -17.98 -18.53 9.49
C ILE A 235 -18.11 -18.50 7.98
N GLU A 236 -19.29 -18.84 7.45
CA GLU A 236 -19.53 -18.90 6.00
C GLU A 236 -20.20 -17.64 5.45
N GLN A 237 -20.70 -16.78 6.31
CA GLN A 237 -21.34 -15.52 5.94
C GLN A 237 -20.33 -14.60 5.24
N ILE A 238 -20.78 -13.97 4.15
CA ILE A 238 -19.92 -13.05 3.40
C ILE A 238 -19.55 -11.84 4.24
N SER A 239 -18.27 -11.48 4.16
CA SER A 239 -17.72 -10.26 4.75
C SER A 239 -16.79 -9.56 3.78
N GLY A 240 -16.52 -8.28 4.01
CA GLY A 240 -15.59 -7.48 3.24
C GLY A 240 -14.62 -6.72 4.15
N ALA A 241 -13.53 -6.21 3.58
CA ALA A 241 -12.58 -5.40 4.34
C ALA A 241 -13.22 -4.14 4.98
N ILE A 242 -14.36 -3.68 4.47
CA ILE A 242 -15.14 -2.57 5.04
C ILE A 242 -15.70 -2.91 6.44
N ASP A 243 -15.87 -4.19 6.76
CA ASP A 243 -16.42 -4.64 8.03
C ASP A 243 -15.40 -4.65 9.17
N LEU A 244 -14.09 -4.56 8.85
CA LEU A 244 -13.02 -4.71 9.86
C LEU A 244 -13.00 -3.58 10.88
N LEU A 245 -13.17 -2.32 10.46
CA LEU A 245 -13.22 -1.20 11.39
C LEU A 245 -14.38 -1.33 12.38
N PRO A 246 -15.66 -1.45 11.95
CA PRO A 246 -16.77 -1.60 12.89
C PRO A 246 -16.65 -2.86 13.76
N THR A 247 -16.12 -3.95 13.21
CA THR A 247 -15.92 -5.18 13.98
C THR A 247 -14.90 -5.03 15.08
N LEU A 248 -13.71 -4.50 14.78
CA LEU A 248 -12.65 -4.36 15.77
C LEU A 248 -12.99 -3.32 16.84
N ALA A 249 -13.66 -2.22 16.46
CA ALA A 249 -14.14 -1.25 17.44
C ALA A 249 -15.20 -1.86 18.38
N ASP A 250 -16.16 -2.63 17.85
CA ASP A 250 -17.20 -3.30 18.63
C ASP A 250 -16.64 -4.40 19.54
N LEU A 251 -15.67 -5.19 19.06
CA LEU A 251 -14.98 -6.20 19.88
C LEU A 251 -14.13 -5.57 20.99
N ALA A 252 -13.56 -4.39 20.74
CA ALA A 252 -12.78 -3.61 21.71
C ALA A 252 -13.66 -2.72 22.62
N GLU A 253 -15.00 -2.75 22.45
CA GLU A 253 -15.97 -1.93 23.19
C GLU A 253 -15.72 -0.41 23.05
N ILE A 254 -15.22 0.01 21.86
CA ILE A 254 -14.96 1.40 21.53
C ILE A 254 -16.20 2.00 20.86
N ASP A 255 -16.73 3.08 21.46
CA ASP A 255 -17.80 3.87 20.83
C ASP A 255 -17.27 4.64 19.62
N LEU A 256 -17.83 4.34 18.45
CA LEU A 256 -17.38 4.91 17.18
C LEU A 256 -17.77 6.39 17.03
N GLN A 257 -16.82 7.26 17.22
CA GLN A 257 -16.94 8.69 16.92
C GLN A 257 -16.45 8.94 15.49
N ILE A 258 -17.31 8.68 14.51
CA ILE A 258 -16.98 8.78 13.08
C ILE A 258 -17.68 9.97 12.41
N LYS A 259 -16.99 10.61 11.47
CA LYS A 259 -17.52 11.79 10.76
C LYS A 259 -18.52 11.43 9.65
N LYS A 260 -18.34 10.27 9.04
CA LYS A 260 -19.12 9.80 7.88
C LYS A 260 -19.69 8.41 8.13
N PRO A 261 -20.89 8.08 7.62
CA PRO A 261 -21.50 6.76 7.82
C PRO A 261 -20.63 5.65 7.21
N LEU A 262 -20.59 4.51 7.90
CA LEU A 262 -19.91 3.31 7.42
C LEU A 262 -20.70 2.61 6.33
N ASP A 263 -20.01 1.94 5.42
CA ASP A 263 -20.57 0.95 4.49
C ASP A 263 -20.48 -0.48 5.07
N GLY A 264 -19.53 -0.71 5.97
CA GLY A 264 -19.34 -1.98 6.68
C GLY A 264 -20.23 -2.11 7.91
N ILE A 265 -20.36 -3.35 8.40
CA ILE A 265 -21.11 -3.70 9.61
C ILE A 265 -20.22 -4.55 10.53
N SER A 266 -20.54 -4.54 11.83
CA SER A 266 -19.81 -5.39 12.80
C SER A 266 -20.09 -6.87 12.56
N LEU A 267 -19.02 -7.68 12.54
CA LEU A 267 -19.08 -9.13 12.48
C LEU A 267 -19.10 -9.76 13.89
N LYS A 268 -19.11 -8.98 14.96
CA LYS A 268 -19.10 -9.47 16.36
C LYS A 268 -20.18 -10.52 16.65
N PRO A 269 -21.46 -10.37 16.16
CA PRO A 269 -22.46 -11.41 16.36
C PRO A 269 -22.06 -12.77 15.76
N LEU A 270 -21.46 -12.77 14.55
CA LEU A 270 -20.98 -13.99 13.89
C LEU A 270 -19.80 -14.65 14.62
N LEU A 271 -19.03 -13.85 15.36
CA LEU A 271 -17.82 -14.30 16.04
C LEU A 271 -18.09 -14.83 17.45
N LEU A 272 -19.10 -14.28 18.15
CA LEU A 272 -19.31 -14.49 19.58
C LEU A 272 -20.66 -15.11 19.95
N GLU A 273 -21.63 -15.20 19.02
CA GLU A 273 -22.96 -15.74 19.28
C GLU A 273 -23.15 -17.11 18.62
N ASP A 274 -23.80 -18.05 19.28
CA ASP A 274 -24.01 -19.41 18.77
C ASP A 274 -24.94 -19.46 17.55
N ASN A 275 -25.98 -18.61 17.50
CA ASN A 275 -26.96 -18.56 16.42
C ASN A 275 -27.33 -17.12 16.09
N PRO A 276 -26.43 -16.35 15.49
CA PRO A 276 -26.69 -14.95 15.19
C PRO A 276 -27.79 -14.78 14.14
N ASN A 277 -28.69 -13.83 14.35
CA ASN A 277 -29.61 -13.42 13.32
C ASN A 277 -28.86 -12.58 12.27
N TRP A 278 -28.56 -13.20 11.13
CA TRP A 278 -27.76 -12.56 10.07
C TRP A 278 -28.51 -12.48 8.76
N ASN A 279 -28.74 -11.26 8.28
CA ASN A 279 -29.40 -11.01 7.00
C ASN A 279 -28.41 -11.09 5.86
N ASP A 280 -28.83 -11.65 4.73
CA ASP A 280 -28.08 -11.56 3.49
C ASP A 280 -27.93 -10.10 3.06
N ARG A 281 -26.82 -9.78 2.42
CA ARG A 281 -26.49 -8.43 1.98
C ARG A 281 -25.70 -8.43 0.68
N PHE A 282 -25.60 -7.26 0.06
CA PHE A 282 -24.75 -7.06 -1.10
C PHE A 282 -23.41 -6.47 -0.72
N LEU A 283 -22.33 -7.03 -1.27
CA LEU A 283 -20.99 -6.47 -1.30
C LEU A 283 -20.62 -6.12 -2.74
N PHE A 284 -19.94 -5.00 -2.89
CA PHE A 284 -19.58 -4.46 -4.18
C PHE A 284 -18.07 -4.45 -4.36
N THR A 285 -17.61 -4.72 -5.58
CA THR A 285 -16.22 -4.57 -5.96
C THR A 285 -16.15 -3.71 -7.21
N TYR A 286 -15.44 -2.60 -7.09
CA TYR A 286 -15.22 -1.66 -8.19
C TYR A 286 -13.73 -1.48 -8.46
N TRP A 287 -13.34 -1.56 -9.72
CA TRP A 287 -11.97 -1.27 -10.17
C TRP A 287 -11.94 -0.95 -11.66
N LYS A 288 -11.43 0.23 -12.03
CA LYS A 288 -11.26 0.66 -13.44
C LYS A 288 -12.52 0.41 -14.27
N ASP A 289 -13.60 1.04 -13.88
CA ASP A 289 -14.94 0.99 -14.53
C ASP A 289 -15.61 -0.40 -14.56
N LYS A 290 -15.05 -1.36 -13.82
CA LYS A 290 -15.64 -2.67 -13.63
C LYS A 290 -16.30 -2.74 -12.27
N LEU A 291 -17.60 -3.02 -12.26
CA LEU A 291 -18.38 -3.23 -11.05
C LEU A 291 -18.90 -4.67 -11.02
N SER A 292 -18.72 -5.36 -9.91
CA SER A 292 -19.41 -6.60 -9.60
C SER A 292 -20.15 -6.50 -8.27
N THR A 293 -21.28 -7.19 -8.18
CA THR A 293 -22.13 -7.27 -6.99
C THR A 293 -22.20 -8.70 -6.50
N ARG A 294 -22.08 -8.92 -5.18
CA ARG A 294 -22.14 -10.24 -4.58
C ARG A 294 -23.04 -10.24 -3.36
N ASN A 295 -23.93 -11.25 -3.27
CA ASN A 295 -24.58 -11.62 -2.02
C ASN A 295 -24.03 -12.97 -1.49
N GLN A 296 -24.65 -13.58 -0.50
CA GLN A 296 -24.17 -14.84 0.07
C GLN A 296 -23.94 -15.91 -1.00
N LYS A 297 -24.86 -16.08 -1.93
CA LYS A 297 -24.87 -17.16 -2.90
C LYS A 297 -24.46 -16.75 -4.32
N TYR A 298 -24.86 -15.57 -4.77
CA TYR A 298 -24.74 -15.17 -6.17
C TYR A 298 -23.75 -14.04 -6.37
N ARG A 299 -23.13 -14.00 -7.56
CA ARG A 299 -22.33 -12.90 -8.07
C ARG A 299 -22.84 -12.44 -9.43
N LEU A 300 -23.13 -11.16 -9.55
CA LEU A 300 -23.29 -10.46 -10.81
C LEU A 300 -21.90 -9.92 -11.22
N ASP A 301 -21.37 -10.39 -12.35
CA ASP A 301 -20.09 -9.91 -12.87
C ASP A 301 -20.22 -8.55 -13.60
N ASN A 302 -19.10 -7.97 -13.99
CA ASN A 302 -19.08 -6.69 -14.69
C ASN A 302 -19.65 -6.73 -16.12
N ASN A 303 -19.97 -7.90 -16.66
CA ASN A 303 -20.59 -8.11 -17.97
C ASN A 303 -22.09 -8.35 -17.87
N GLY A 304 -22.66 -8.33 -16.65
CA GLY A 304 -24.08 -8.56 -16.42
C GLY A 304 -24.49 -10.03 -16.33
N ALA A 305 -23.53 -10.96 -16.19
CA ALA A 305 -23.82 -12.37 -16.00
C ALA A 305 -23.89 -12.74 -14.52
N VAL A 306 -24.84 -13.59 -14.14
CA VAL A 306 -25.05 -14.07 -12.76
C VAL A 306 -24.58 -15.50 -12.60
N PHE A 307 -23.83 -15.77 -11.50
CA PHE A 307 -23.25 -17.07 -11.19
C PHE A 307 -23.57 -17.49 -9.75
N ASP A 308 -23.78 -18.79 -9.52
CA ASP A 308 -23.90 -19.39 -8.18
C ASP A 308 -22.50 -19.67 -7.60
N ILE A 309 -21.99 -18.79 -6.75
CA ILE A 309 -20.61 -18.87 -6.24
C ILE A 309 -20.41 -20.01 -5.22
N GLU A 310 -21.46 -20.53 -4.62
CA GLU A 310 -21.34 -21.68 -3.72
C GLU A 310 -21.01 -22.95 -4.51
N ASN A 311 -21.63 -23.14 -5.67
CA ASN A 311 -21.51 -24.34 -6.51
C ASN A 311 -20.60 -24.13 -7.74
N ASP A 312 -20.41 -22.90 -8.21
CA ASP A 312 -19.65 -22.53 -9.41
C ASP A 312 -18.70 -21.37 -9.14
N ARG A 313 -17.66 -21.60 -8.33
CA ARG A 313 -16.61 -20.60 -8.04
C ARG A 313 -15.81 -20.17 -9.27
N ALA A 314 -15.81 -21.02 -10.30
CA ALA A 314 -15.16 -20.75 -11.57
C ALA A 314 -15.98 -19.81 -12.48
N GLN A 315 -17.25 -19.52 -12.10
CA GLN A 315 -18.15 -18.66 -12.87
C GLN A 315 -18.26 -19.11 -14.35
N VAL A 316 -18.54 -20.39 -14.55
CA VAL A 316 -18.67 -21.00 -15.88
C VAL A 316 -20.13 -20.95 -16.37
N ASN A 317 -21.07 -21.21 -15.45
CA ASN A 317 -22.49 -21.35 -15.79
C ASN A 317 -23.24 -20.05 -15.54
N ASN A 318 -23.55 -19.32 -16.61
CA ASN A 318 -24.33 -18.10 -16.53
C ASN A 318 -25.83 -18.43 -16.31
N LEU A 319 -26.37 -18.07 -15.15
CA LEU A 319 -27.73 -18.34 -14.73
C LEU A 319 -28.71 -17.18 -15.00
N SER A 320 -28.30 -16.14 -15.68
CA SER A 320 -29.09 -14.88 -15.85
C SER A 320 -30.48 -15.14 -16.41
N SER A 321 -30.65 -16.10 -17.33
CA SER A 321 -31.95 -16.46 -17.90
C SER A 321 -32.78 -17.37 -17.01
N GLU A 322 -32.14 -18.11 -16.08
CA GLU A 322 -32.79 -19.10 -15.23
C GLU A 322 -33.34 -18.48 -13.93
N ILE A 323 -32.70 -17.41 -13.46
CA ILE A 323 -33.02 -16.73 -12.20
C ILE A 323 -33.24 -15.20 -12.38
N PRO A 324 -34.18 -14.78 -13.27
CA PRO A 324 -34.34 -13.37 -13.62
C PRO A 324 -34.69 -12.46 -12.44
N GLN A 325 -35.36 -12.97 -11.41
CA GLN A 325 -35.68 -12.21 -10.20
C GLN A 325 -34.42 -11.84 -9.42
N ILE A 326 -33.50 -12.80 -9.21
CA ILE A 326 -32.22 -12.55 -8.53
C ILE A 326 -31.35 -11.60 -9.36
N MET A 327 -31.30 -11.81 -10.68
CA MET A 327 -30.58 -10.94 -11.58
C MET A 327 -31.07 -9.48 -11.45
N ASN A 328 -32.38 -9.25 -11.45
CA ASN A 328 -32.95 -7.91 -11.31
C ASN A 328 -32.59 -7.28 -9.96
N GLN A 329 -32.69 -8.02 -8.84
CA GLN A 329 -32.28 -7.54 -7.51
C GLN A 329 -30.81 -7.13 -7.49
N MET A 330 -29.92 -7.91 -8.11
CA MET A 330 -28.48 -7.61 -8.16
C MET A 330 -28.18 -6.40 -9.06
N LEU A 331 -28.89 -6.25 -10.17
CA LEU A 331 -28.81 -5.08 -11.05
C LEU A 331 -29.29 -3.81 -10.35
N GLU A 332 -30.42 -3.86 -9.64
CA GLU A 332 -30.95 -2.75 -8.84
C GLU A 332 -29.93 -2.34 -7.75
N ALA A 333 -29.34 -3.32 -7.05
CA ALA A 333 -28.31 -3.06 -6.05
C ALA A 333 -27.05 -2.44 -6.68
N ALA A 334 -26.61 -2.91 -7.84
CA ALA A 334 -25.47 -2.36 -8.59
C ALA A 334 -25.75 -0.91 -9.02
N GLU A 335 -26.97 -0.61 -9.52
CA GLU A 335 -27.36 0.73 -9.95
C GLU A 335 -27.45 1.68 -8.76
N LYS A 336 -27.99 1.22 -7.64
CA LYS A 336 -28.00 1.98 -6.39
C LYS A 336 -26.57 2.33 -5.96
N PHE A 337 -25.64 1.36 -5.99
CA PHE A 337 -24.24 1.59 -5.65
C PHE A 337 -23.59 2.62 -6.58
N LYS A 338 -23.85 2.58 -7.88
CA LYS A 338 -23.37 3.60 -8.83
C LYS A 338 -23.84 4.99 -8.45
N ASN A 339 -25.13 5.12 -8.16
CA ASN A 339 -25.76 6.41 -7.89
C ASN A 339 -25.43 6.99 -6.50
N GLU A 340 -25.08 6.14 -5.51
CA GLU A 340 -24.80 6.57 -4.14
C GLU A 340 -23.32 6.59 -3.80
N VAL A 341 -22.50 5.75 -4.46
CA VAL A 341 -21.08 5.57 -4.12
C VAL A 341 -20.18 6.04 -5.25
N LEU A 342 -20.39 5.58 -6.49
CA LEU A 342 -19.49 5.93 -7.59
C LEU A 342 -19.62 7.38 -8.04
N ILE A 343 -20.70 8.07 -7.68
CA ILE A 343 -20.84 9.51 -7.91
C ILE A 343 -19.80 10.33 -7.12
N GLU A 344 -19.24 9.76 -6.05
CA GLU A 344 -18.18 10.41 -5.24
C GLU A 344 -16.79 10.30 -5.90
N LEU A 345 -16.64 9.54 -6.99
CA LEU A 345 -15.37 9.48 -7.72
C LEU A 345 -15.01 10.86 -8.30
N PRO A 346 -13.81 11.37 -8.03
CA PRO A 346 -13.39 12.62 -8.63
C PRO A 346 -13.15 12.45 -10.14
N VAL A 347 -13.57 13.41 -10.92
CA VAL A 347 -13.29 13.44 -12.37
C VAL A 347 -11.80 13.64 -12.63
N LYS A 348 -11.13 14.40 -11.74
CA LYS A 348 -9.69 14.68 -11.76
C LYS A 348 -9.19 14.85 -10.34
N ASP A 349 -8.02 14.33 -10.06
CA ASP A 349 -7.35 14.64 -8.78
C ASP A 349 -6.73 16.03 -8.85
N GLU A 350 -7.27 16.97 -8.08
CA GLU A 350 -6.77 18.35 -7.97
C GLU A 350 -5.97 18.57 -6.67
N ARG A 351 -5.79 17.50 -5.87
CA ARG A 351 -5.04 17.58 -4.61
C ARG A 351 -3.55 17.73 -4.91
N LEU A 352 -2.97 18.83 -4.49
CA LEU A 352 -1.53 19.08 -4.60
C LEU A 352 -0.73 18.21 -3.63
N LEU A 353 0.58 18.15 -3.82
CA LEU A 353 1.48 17.50 -2.85
C LEU A 353 1.68 18.44 -1.66
N PRO A 354 1.24 18.06 -0.44
CA PRO A 354 1.47 18.91 0.72
C PRO A 354 2.95 18.88 1.11
N LEU A 355 3.49 20.06 1.41
CA LEU A 355 4.85 20.26 1.86
C LEU A 355 4.86 21.13 3.11
N GLY A 356 5.68 20.74 4.09
CA GLY A 356 5.95 21.58 5.25
C GLY A 356 4.80 21.68 6.24
N HIS A 357 4.07 20.59 6.50
CA HIS A 357 3.10 20.56 7.58
C HIS A 357 3.80 20.74 8.94
N PRO A 358 3.24 21.53 9.88
CA PRO A 358 3.90 21.85 11.18
C PRO A 358 4.12 20.61 12.06
N ASP A 359 3.28 19.59 11.96
CA ASP A 359 3.37 18.37 12.77
C ASP A 359 4.39 17.36 12.24
N THR A 360 5.11 17.67 11.17
CA THR A 360 6.18 16.79 10.65
C THR A 360 7.45 17.57 10.36
N LYS A 361 8.58 16.96 10.72
CA LYS A 361 9.90 17.51 10.43
C LYS A 361 10.30 17.30 8.97
N PHE A 362 9.95 16.13 8.40
CA PHE A 362 10.42 15.71 7.10
C PHE A 362 9.27 15.64 6.09
N THR A 363 9.52 16.12 4.86
CA THR A 363 8.62 15.94 3.72
C THR A 363 9.41 15.42 2.53
N GLN A 364 9.07 14.24 2.04
CA GLN A 364 9.65 13.64 0.84
C GLN A 364 8.88 14.10 -0.40
N ILE A 365 9.59 14.63 -1.38
CA ILE A 365 9.05 14.98 -2.72
C ILE A 365 9.77 14.08 -3.76
N PRO A 366 9.23 12.87 -4.02
CA PRO A 366 9.92 11.90 -4.85
C PRO A 366 9.71 12.13 -6.35
N ALA A 367 10.62 11.59 -7.15
CA ALA A 367 10.52 11.58 -8.60
C ALA A 367 9.20 10.95 -9.10
N ARG A 368 8.67 9.94 -8.40
CA ARG A 368 7.42 9.27 -8.79
C ARG A 368 6.23 10.23 -8.94
N ASP A 369 6.22 11.31 -8.16
CA ASP A 369 5.11 12.29 -8.11
C ASP A 369 5.42 13.56 -8.96
N GLY A 370 6.60 13.66 -9.55
CA GLY A 370 7.00 14.76 -10.42
C GLY A 370 6.59 14.56 -11.87
N ILE A 371 6.66 15.63 -12.64
CA ILE A 371 6.45 15.66 -14.09
C ILE A 371 7.77 16.01 -14.76
N ALA A 372 8.26 15.13 -15.62
CA ALA A 372 9.45 15.35 -16.43
C ALA A 372 9.10 16.07 -17.74
N HIS A 373 9.93 17.01 -18.13
CA HIS A 373 9.84 17.73 -19.40
C HIS A 373 11.13 17.57 -20.20
N GLY A 374 11.00 17.57 -21.53
CA GLY A 374 12.11 17.42 -22.46
C GLY A 374 12.56 15.97 -22.62
N ASN A 375 13.86 15.71 -22.46
CA ASN A 375 14.45 14.39 -22.66
C ASN A 375 14.43 13.51 -21.37
N ILE A 376 14.06 14.08 -20.24
CA ILE A 376 14.05 13.36 -18.96
C ILE A 376 13.00 12.25 -19.00
N GLU A 377 13.40 11.06 -18.58
CA GLU A 377 12.57 9.88 -18.56
C GLU A 377 12.46 9.28 -17.16
N ARG A 378 11.42 8.52 -16.91
CA ARG A 378 11.33 7.66 -15.71
C ARG A 378 12.12 6.38 -15.95
N SER A 379 12.88 5.94 -14.96
CA SER A 379 13.62 4.68 -14.99
C SER A 379 12.74 3.47 -15.22
N ASN A 380 11.41 3.60 -15.11
CA ASN A 380 10.44 2.53 -15.27
C ASN A 380 9.06 3.08 -15.66
N ARG A 381 8.29 2.28 -16.39
CA ARG A 381 6.90 2.58 -16.76
C ARG A 381 5.97 2.80 -15.56
N SER A 382 6.16 2.03 -14.48
CA SER A 382 5.34 2.13 -13.25
C SER A 382 6.01 3.06 -12.25
N PRO A 383 5.38 4.15 -11.78
CA PRO A 383 6.08 5.24 -11.11
C PRO A 383 6.59 4.93 -9.69
N ASN A 384 6.04 3.95 -8.99
CA ASN A 384 6.18 3.80 -7.53
C ASN A 384 7.60 3.84 -6.95
N CYS A 385 8.58 3.15 -7.56
CA CYS A 385 9.97 3.16 -7.08
C CYS A 385 10.94 3.74 -8.10
N THR A 386 10.45 4.61 -9.00
CA THR A 386 11.25 5.21 -10.09
C THR A 386 12.11 6.36 -9.61
N PHE A 387 13.09 6.65 -10.42
CA PHE A 387 13.88 7.88 -10.45
C PHE A 387 13.82 8.48 -11.84
N PHE A 388 14.14 9.75 -11.97
CA PHE A 388 14.32 10.39 -13.27
C PHE A 388 15.73 10.18 -13.77
N THR A 389 15.87 9.95 -15.07
CA THR A 389 17.13 9.71 -15.79
C THR A 389 17.12 10.45 -17.13
N ASN A 390 18.20 10.36 -17.89
CA ASN A 390 18.34 10.97 -19.22
C ASN A 390 18.18 12.50 -19.24
N TRP A 391 18.69 13.18 -18.22
CA TRP A 391 18.69 14.65 -18.15
C TRP A 391 19.91 15.21 -18.90
N ILE A 392 19.74 15.59 -20.17
CA ILE A 392 20.82 15.86 -21.10
C ILE A 392 20.78 17.26 -21.77
N SER A 393 19.75 18.07 -21.47
CA SER A 393 19.57 19.39 -22.06
C SER A 393 19.28 20.46 -21.03
N LEU A 394 19.69 21.69 -21.27
CA LEU A 394 19.34 22.88 -20.47
C LEU A 394 17.84 23.22 -20.54
N ASP A 395 17.14 22.74 -21.57
CA ASP A 395 15.70 22.92 -21.70
C ASP A 395 14.88 21.88 -20.90
N ASP A 396 15.55 20.82 -20.43
CA ASP A 396 14.93 19.79 -19.62
C ASP A 396 14.67 20.33 -18.21
N LYS A 397 13.52 19.94 -17.64
CA LYS A 397 13.17 20.27 -16.25
C LYS A 397 12.28 19.22 -15.61
N ILE A 398 12.28 19.19 -14.29
CA ILE A 398 11.38 18.40 -13.48
C ILE A 398 10.53 19.36 -12.65
N VAL A 399 9.21 19.14 -12.63
CA VAL A 399 8.29 19.99 -11.89
C VAL A 399 7.40 19.17 -10.95
N TRP A 400 7.01 19.77 -9.83
CA TRP A 400 6.03 19.26 -8.90
C TRP A 400 5.06 20.37 -8.52
N ASP A 401 3.76 20.08 -8.58
CA ASP A 401 2.73 20.97 -8.05
C ASP A 401 2.58 20.70 -6.55
N VAL A 402 2.99 21.64 -5.72
CA VAL A 402 3.00 21.50 -4.27
C VAL A 402 2.15 22.58 -3.59
N GLU A 403 1.65 22.26 -2.40
CA GLU A 403 1.01 23.19 -1.48
C GLU A 403 1.87 23.33 -0.22
N ILE A 404 2.46 24.49 -0.03
CA ILE A 404 3.12 24.83 1.25
C ILE A 404 2.02 24.97 2.29
N VAL A 405 1.94 23.99 3.21
CA VAL A 405 0.86 23.91 4.19
C VAL A 405 1.02 25.01 5.27
N GLU A 406 2.26 25.24 5.69
CA GLU A 406 2.60 26.29 6.65
C GLU A 406 3.95 26.90 6.27
N GLU A 407 4.03 28.24 6.29
CA GLU A 407 5.28 28.96 6.01
C GLU A 407 6.42 28.49 6.93
N GLY A 408 7.65 28.56 6.44
CA GLY A 408 8.82 28.16 7.24
C GLY A 408 10.10 28.09 6.46
N ASN A 409 11.17 27.78 7.19
CA ASN A 409 12.47 27.52 6.62
C ASN A 409 12.69 26.02 6.47
N PHE A 410 13.27 25.62 5.33
CA PHE A 410 13.54 24.21 5.06
C PHE A 410 14.98 24.03 4.63
N GLU A 411 15.67 23.07 5.23
CA GLU A 411 16.91 22.52 4.69
C GLU A 411 16.55 21.48 3.62
N ILE A 412 17.18 21.57 2.44
CA ILE A 412 16.83 20.69 1.31
C ILE A 412 18.01 19.78 0.98
N VAL A 413 17.70 18.49 0.88
CA VAL A 413 18.65 17.46 0.43
C VAL A 413 18.10 16.78 -0.82
N LEU A 414 18.89 16.81 -1.89
CA LEU A 414 18.61 16.10 -3.15
C LEU A 414 19.30 14.72 -3.11
N TYR A 415 18.57 13.66 -3.45
CA TYR A 415 19.13 12.31 -3.61
C TYR A 415 19.36 12.04 -5.09
N TYR A 416 20.64 11.89 -5.47
CA TYR A 416 21.07 11.82 -6.87
C TYR A 416 22.08 10.69 -7.14
N THR A 417 22.25 10.37 -8.43
CA THR A 417 23.44 9.68 -8.96
C THR A 417 23.96 10.43 -10.18
N CYS A 418 25.29 10.38 -10.39
CA CYS A 418 25.95 11.04 -11.51
C CYS A 418 27.07 10.11 -12.04
N PRO A 419 27.07 9.77 -13.34
CA PRO A 419 28.17 9.00 -13.96
C PRO A 419 29.51 9.72 -13.85
N GLU A 420 30.60 8.94 -13.87
CA GLU A 420 31.95 9.48 -13.97
C GLU A 420 32.15 10.28 -15.28
N GLY A 421 32.67 11.47 -15.16
CA GLY A 421 32.88 12.41 -16.27
C GLY A 421 31.69 13.35 -16.56
N ASP A 422 30.61 13.24 -15.82
CA ASP A 422 29.43 14.13 -15.89
C ASP A 422 29.37 15.12 -14.70
N GLU A 423 30.40 15.12 -13.82
CA GLU A 423 30.53 16.09 -12.73
C GLU A 423 30.68 17.52 -13.23
N GLY A 424 30.36 18.48 -12.38
CA GLY A 424 30.45 19.90 -12.67
C GLY A 424 29.13 20.54 -13.12
N SER A 425 28.11 19.71 -13.42
CA SER A 425 26.79 20.24 -13.77
C SER A 425 26.22 21.08 -12.62
N SER A 426 25.72 22.28 -12.97
CA SER A 426 25.02 23.16 -12.04
C SER A 426 23.53 23.20 -12.36
N PHE A 427 22.71 23.38 -11.34
CA PHE A 427 21.26 23.38 -11.47
C PHE A 427 20.61 24.33 -10.47
N GLU A 428 19.40 24.73 -10.77
CA GLU A 428 18.55 25.58 -9.93
C GLU A 428 17.34 24.77 -9.43
N LEU A 429 17.08 24.83 -8.13
CA LEU A 429 15.80 24.48 -7.54
C LEU A 429 15.05 25.77 -7.24
N SER A 430 13.93 26.00 -7.94
CA SER A 430 13.06 27.16 -7.75
C SER A 430 11.83 26.79 -6.96
N MET A 431 11.46 27.64 -6.00
CA MET A 431 10.27 27.50 -5.14
C MET A 431 9.59 28.88 -5.00
N GLY A 432 8.62 29.17 -5.87
CA GLY A 432 8.06 30.51 -5.97
C GLY A 432 9.11 31.52 -6.44
N ASN A 433 9.40 32.54 -5.61
CA ASN A 433 10.40 33.54 -5.90
C ASN A 433 11.82 33.19 -5.40
N ASP A 434 11.92 32.17 -4.54
CA ASP A 434 13.17 31.76 -3.93
C ASP A 434 13.85 30.65 -4.74
N LYS A 435 15.18 30.64 -4.69
CA LYS A 435 16.00 29.74 -5.48
C LYS A 435 17.20 29.24 -4.71
N LEU A 436 17.58 28.00 -4.96
CA LEU A 436 18.84 27.40 -4.55
C LEU A 436 19.62 26.95 -5.78
N ILE A 437 20.91 27.25 -5.81
CA ILE A 437 21.81 26.74 -6.83
C ILE A 437 22.60 25.58 -6.25
N GLY A 438 22.54 24.44 -6.92
CA GLY A 438 23.31 23.26 -6.60
C GLY A 438 24.36 22.97 -7.67
N GLN A 439 25.42 22.27 -7.29
CA GLN A 439 26.43 21.76 -8.22
C GLN A 439 26.77 20.32 -7.88
N ILE A 440 26.86 19.46 -8.89
CA ILE A 440 27.34 18.10 -8.76
C ILE A 440 28.86 18.14 -8.74
N THR A 441 29.47 17.93 -7.58
CA THR A 441 30.93 18.06 -7.38
C THR A 441 31.67 16.71 -7.44
N GLU A 442 30.95 15.60 -7.43
CA GLU A 442 31.53 14.27 -7.45
C GLU A 442 30.61 13.26 -8.15
N SER A 443 31.19 12.31 -8.84
CA SER A 443 30.48 11.17 -9.41
C SER A 443 30.05 10.17 -8.33
N PHE A 444 28.89 9.60 -8.52
CA PHE A 444 28.34 8.49 -7.75
C PHE A 444 27.30 7.78 -8.60
N ASN A 445 27.65 6.67 -9.20
CA ASN A 445 26.75 5.92 -10.07
C ASN A 445 26.83 4.41 -9.81
N PRO A 446 26.34 3.95 -8.66
CA PRO A 446 26.33 2.53 -8.36
C PRO A 446 25.42 1.76 -9.32
N PRO A 447 25.66 0.44 -9.51
CA PRO A 447 24.81 -0.39 -10.33
C PRO A 447 23.39 -0.49 -9.75
N LEU A 448 22.44 -0.90 -10.60
CA LEU A 448 21.12 -1.32 -10.14
C LEU A 448 21.26 -2.53 -9.21
N THR A 449 20.46 -2.56 -8.14
CA THR A 449 20.48 -3.59 -7.09
C THR A 449 19.22 -4.43 -7.08
N GLY A 450 19.31 -5.60 -6.45
CA GLY A 450 18.19 -6.51 -6.20
C GLY A 450 18.11 -7.68 -7.19
N MET A 451 18.88 -7.66 -8.30
CA MET A 451 18.88 -8.76 -9.28
C MET A 451 19.38 -10.06 -8.68
N GLU A 452 20.39 -9.98 -7.82
CA GLU A 452 21.03 -11.09 -7.12
C GLU A 452 20.09 -11.87 -6.21
N ASN A 453 18.99 -11.23 -5.77
CA ASN A 453 18.00 -11.82 -4.87
C ASN A 453 16.71 -12.25 -5.59
N ASP A 454 16.59 -11.98 -6.89
CA ASP A 454 15.40 -12.31 -7.66
C ASP A 454 15.33 -13.83 -7.92
N ARG A 455 14.24 -14.46 -7.49
CA ARG A 455 13.94 -15.88 -7.80
C ARG A 455 13.30 -16.03 -9.18
N VAL A 456 12.73 -14.95 -9.68
CA VAL A 456 12.15 -14.87 -11.03
C VAL A 456 12.62 -13.57 -11.66
N PHE A 457 13.20 -13.66 -12.85
CA PHE A 457 13.67 -12.49 -13.60
C PHE A 457 12.54 -11.47 -13.79
N ARG A 458 12.87 -10.20 -13.62
CA ARG A 458 12.00 -9.06 -13.92
C ARG A 458 12.72 -8.06 -14.83
N GLY A 459 12.04 -7.60 -15.87
CA GLY A 459 12.62 -6.64 -16.81
C GLY A 459 12.61 -5.18 -16.34
N ASN A 460 12.16 -4.88 -15.09
CA ASN A 460 11.94 -3.53 -14.62
C ASN A 460 11.88 -3.40 -13.09
N SER A 461 11.74 -2.18 -12.59
CA SER A 461 11.61 -1.84 -11.16
C SER A 461 12.85 -2.13 -10.32
N TYR A 462 14.03 -2.22 -10.95
CA TYR A 462 15.28 -2.18 -10.22
C TYR A 462 15.55 -0.78 -9.70
N ILE A 463 16.23 -0.72 -8.58
CA ILE A 463 16.64 0.52 -7.90
C ILE A 463 18.16 0.54 -7.75
N LYS A 464 18.70 1.66 -7.37
CA LYS A 464 20.10 1.83 -6.99
C LYS A 464 20.22 2.69 -5.74
N GLU A 465 21.38 2.75 -5.16
CA GLU A 465 21.69 3.67 -4.08
C GLU A 465 21.79 5.08 -4.62
N PHE A 466 21.36 6.07 -3.84
CA PHE A 466 21.41 7.49 -4.18
C PHE A 466 22.16 8.25 -3.10
N LYS A 467 23.06 9.15 -3.53
CA LYS A 467 23.85 9.99 -2.65
C LYS A 467 23.07 11.24 -2.26
N PRO A 468 23.05 11.61 -0.97
CA PRO A 468 22.47 12.89 -0.54
C PRO A 468 23.40 14.07 -0.91
N LEU A 469 22.83 15.14 -1.49
CA LEU A 469 23.45 16.42 -1.75
C LEU A 469 22.67 17.51 -1.02
N LYS A 470 23.32 18.17 -0.04
CA LYS A 470 22.73 19.31 0.65
C LYS A 470 22.74 20.52 -0.26
N LEU A 471 21.56 21.08 -0.56
CA LEU A 471 21.42 22.27 -1.41
C LEU A 471 21.49 23.56 -0.61
N GLY A 472 21.08 23.54 0.65
CA GLY A 472 21.01 24.70 1.53
C GLY A 472 19.63 24.92 2.11
N LYS A 473 19.41 26.16 2.62
CA LYS A 473 18.16 26.54 3.26
C LYS A 473 17.37 27.48 2.36
N ILE A 474 16.05 27.27 2.32
CA ILE A 474 15.13 28.12 1.60
C ILE A 474 13.96 28.47 2.51
N HIS A 475 13.43 29.68 2.37
CA HIS A 475 12.17 30.09 2.98
C HIS A 475 11.01 29.76 2.02
N ALA A 476 9.91 29.27 2.54
CA ALA A 476 8.70 29.02 1.78
C ALA A 476 7.51 29.72 2.42
N GLU A 477 6.83 30.56 1.67
CA GLU A 477 5.56 31.13 2.06
C GLU A 477 4.43 30.13 1.86
N LYS A 478 3.40 30.20 2.72
CA LYS A 478 2.19 29.39 2.60
C LYS A 478 1.48 29.62 1.27
N GLY A 479 1.10 28.54 0.58
CA GLY A 479 0.35 28.63 -0.68
C GLY A 479 0.70 27.58 -1.69
N LYS A 480 0.09 27.70 -2.87
CA LYS A 480 0.28 26.79 -4.01
C LYS A 480 1.42 27.32 -4.87
N ILE A 481 2.36 26.44 -5.18
CA ILE A 481 3.53 26.78 -6.00
C ILE A 481 3.90 25.61 -6.93
N GLU A 482 4.58 25.94 -8.01
CA GLU A 482 5.34 24.97 -8.81
C GLU A 482 6.77 24.91 -8.25
N LEU A 483 7.18 23.73 -7.81
CA LEU A 483 8.57 23.43 -7.47
C LEU A 483 9.26 22.97 -8.75
N THR A 484 10.33 23.64 -9.17
CA THR A 484 11.01 23.35 -10.43
C THR A 484 12.50 23.07 -10.21
N LEU A 485 12.99 21.97 -10.79
CA LEU A 485 14.41 21.62 -10.86
C LEU A 485 14.87 21.72 -12.32
N LYS A 486 15.84 22.60 -12.60
CA LYS A 486 16.33 22.91 -13.94
C LYS A 486 17.86 23.02 -13.99
N ALA A 487 18.50 22.48 -15.03
CA ALA A 487 19.94 22.63 -15.25
C ALA A 487 20.31 24.05 -15.70
N LEU A 488 21.46 24.54 -15.23
CA LEU A 488 22.08 25.81 -15.63
C LEU A 488 23.31 25.58 -16.51
N GLU A 489 24.07 24.50 -16.24
CA GLU A 489 25.26 24.13 -16.99
C GLU A 489 25.42 22.61 -17.03
N ILE A 490 25.82 22.05 -18.16
CA ILE A 490 26.04 20.61 -18.36
C ILE A 490 27.41 20.43 -19.03
N PRO A 491 28.51 20.35 -18.28
CA PRO A 491 29.84 20.16 -18.84
C PRO A 491 30.08 18.76 -19.40
N GLY A 492 29.39 17.75 -18.87
CA GLY A 492 29.44 16.36 -19.31
C GLY A 492 28.35 16.02 -20.34
N LYS A 493 27.90 14.75 -20.31
CA LYS A 493 26.83 14.23 -21.18
C LYS A 493 25.44 14.33 -20.55
N SER A 494 25.38 14.29 -19.23
CA SER A 494 24.14 14.35 -18.48
C SER A 494 24.31 15.15 -17.18
N VAL A 495 23.20 15.56 -16.59
CA VAL A 495 23.22 16.26 -15.29
C VAL A 495 23.33 15.23 -14.14
N MET A 496 22.31 14.42 -13.97
CA MET A 496 22.17 13.44 -12.88
C MET A 496 20.91 12.59 -13.05
N ASP A 497 20.83 11.48 -12.33
CA ASP A 497 19.54 10.85 -12.04
C ASP A 497 19.00 11.40 -10.71
N VAL A 498 17.68 11.60 -10.63
CA VAL A 498 17.00 12.20 -9.46
C VAL A 498 16.05 11.21 -8.82
N ARG A 499 16.25 10.92 -7.52
CA ARG A 499 15.37 10.04 -6.76
C ARG A 499 14.28 10.80 -6.02
N LEU A 500 14.67 11.79 -5.21
CA LEU A 500 13.75 12.62 -4.42
C LEU A 500 14.44 13.87 -3.90
N LEU A 501 13.63 14.84 -3.51
CA LEU A 501 13.99 15.97 -2.66
C LEU A 501 13.44 15.69 -1.25
N MET A 502 14.31 15.80 -0.23
CA MET A 502 13.92 15.78 1.17
C MET A 502 13.90 17.21 1.69
N PHE A 503 12.78 17.64 2.23
CA PHE A 503 12.62 18.90 2.92
C PHE A 503 12.59 18.64 4.41
N GLU A 504 13.54 19.20 5.14
CA GLU A 504 13.58 19.19 6.60
C GLU A 504 13.20 20.57 7.13
N ARG A 505 12.10 20.65 7.88
CA ARG A 505 11.69 21.90 8.53
C ARG A 505 12.72 22.29 9.60
N VAL A 506 13.23 23.51 9.50
CA VAL A 506 14.19 24.09 10.47
C VAL A 506 13.43 25.05 11.38
N ILE A 507 13.54 24.85 12.67
CA ILE A 507 12.94 25.69 13.70
C ILE A 507 13.77 26.96 13.92
#